data_b7e88249aab64ac6a68105f922534e6d
#
_entry.id   b7e88249aab64ac6a68105f922534e6d
#
_cell.length_a   1.000
_cell.length_b   1.000
_cell.length_c   1.000
_cell.angle_alpha   90.00
_cell.angle_beta   90.00
_cell.angle_gamma   90.00
#
_symmetry.space_group_name_H-M   'P 1'
#
loop_
_entity.id
_entity.type
_entity.pdbx_description
1 polymer ?
#
loop_
_entity_poly.entity_id
_entity_poly.type
_entity_poly.pdbx_seq_one_letter_code
_entity_poly.pdbx_strand_id
1 'polypeptide(L)'
;DEKKNEYFERFRGRIIFPIKSLTGQFIAAGGRIISKESYLAKYINSPETKFFKKGNNLYNLDKARKFSNSHDEVFLVEGYMDVIGLNKNKVENCVANLGTSLTDRQISILNQFFNEIVICFDSDASGYKAAVRAAENSIKELQPEKQISFLFLPEGEDPDSYVNKNGKDKFLNYFNQNKIVIHEFLFNHYKNQSNGSPSSLAELEKKLRSITKTIKDQLIQKY
;
A
#
# COMPACT_ATOMS: atom_id res chain seq x y z
N ASP A 1 14.59 26.87 -10.54
CA ASP A 1 14.72 26.85 -11.99
C ASP A 1 16.11 27.40 -12.33
N GLU A 2 17.02 26.53 -12.79
CA GLU A 2 18.42 26.92 -13.07
C GLU A 2 18.54 28.05 -14.11
N LYS A 3 17.49 28.29 -14.89
CA LYS A 3 17.44 29.37 -15.90
C LYS A 3 17.14 30.76 -15.35
N LYS A 4 16.62 30.87 -14.11
CA LYS A 4 16.20 32.16 -13.53
C LYS A 4 16.92 32.56 -12.25
N ASN A 5 17.79 31.71 -11.71
CA ASN A 5 18.44 31.93 -10.40
C ASN A 5 17.46 32.23 -9.24
N GLU A 6 16.20 31.78 -9.37
CA GLU A 6 15.14 32.02 -8.38
C GLU A 6 14.92 30.73 -7.57
N TYR A 7 14.97 30.88 -6.25
CA TYR A 7 14.66 29.80 -5.32
C TYR A 7 13.18 29.80 -4.98
N PHE A 8 12.51 28.66 -5.16
CA PHE A 8 11.09 28.49 -4.78
C PHE A 8 10.97 27.62 -3.54
N GLU A 9 10.21 28.08 -2.57
CA GLU A 9 9.81 27.28 -1.43
C GLU A 9 8.77 26.21 -1.85
N ARG A 10 9.24 25.00 -2.11
CA ARG A 10 8.37 23.92 -2.59
C ARG A 10 7.19 23.61 -1.66
N PHE A 11 7.36 23.75 -0.36
CA PHE A 11 6.39 23.37 0.66
C PHE A 11 5.67 24.55 1.30
N ARG A 12 5.66 25.71 0.66
CA ARG A 12 4.99 26.90 1.17
C ARG A 12 3.52 26.62 1.50
N GLY A 13 3.05 27.01 2.70
CA GLY A 13 1.69 26.83 3.18
C GLY A 13 1.28 25.36 3.37
N ARG A 14 2.23 24.48 3.75
CA ARG A 14 1.99 23.04 3.90
C ARG A 14 2.43 22.51 5.27
N ILE A 15 1.69 21.53 5.76
CA ILE A 15 2.13 20.66 6.84
C ILE A 15 3.14 19.69 6.26
N ILE A 16 4.28 19.52 6.93
CA ILE A 16 5.40 18.68 6.47
C ILE A 16 5.36 17.31 7.13
N PHE A 17 5.50 16.28 6.31
CA PHE A 17 5.67 14.89 6.72
C PHE A 17 7.11 14.46 6.41
N PRO A 18 7.99 14.36 7.41
CA PRO A 18 9.37 13.94 7.19
C PRO A 18 9.43 12.50 6.74
N ILE A 19 10.14 12.24 5.63
CA ILE A 19 10.39 10.89 5.11
C ILE A 19 11.78 10.46 5.54
N LYS A 20 11.88 9.29 6.15
CA LYS A 20 13.13 8.74 6.68
C LYS A 20 13.56 7.48 5.93
N SER A 21 14.87 7.27 5.89
CA SER A 21 15.47 6.00 5.49
C SER A 21 15.19 4.91 6.53
N LEU A 22 15.48 3.65 6.19
CA LEU A 22 15.42 2.55 7.15
C LEU A 22 16.24 2.80 8.43
N THR A 23 17.33 3.56 8.33
CA THR A 23 18.19 3.90 9.48
C THR A 23 17.68 5.11 10.26
N GLY A 24 16.55 5.71 9.89
CA GLY A 24 15.94 6.86 10.57
C GLY A 24 16.47 8.23 10.15
N GLN A 25 17.36 8.30 9.15
CA GLN A 25 17.87 9.57 8.62
C GLN A 25 16.82 10.25 7.74
N PHE A 26 16.70 11.57 7.82
CA PHE A 26 15.83 12.36 6.94
C PHE A 26 16.37 12.35 5.51
N ILE A 27 15.58 11.87 4.55
CA ILE A 27 15.94 11.77 3.14
C ILE A 27 15.05 12.57 2.20
N ALA A 28 13.84 12.92 2.65
CA ALA A 28 12.84 13.67 1.88
C ALA A 28 11.73 14.20 2.79
N ALA A 29 10.77 14.89 2.18
CA ALA A 29 9.55 15.32 2.84
C ALA A 29 8.34 15.17 1.91
N GLY A 30 7.18 14.90 2.51
CA GLY A 30 5.86 15.15 1.93
C GLY A 30 5.27 16.44 2.48
N GLY A 31 4.33 17.04 1.78
CA GLY A 31 3.64 18.24 2.24
C GLY A 31 2.17 18.24 1.87
N ARG A 32 1.28 18.43 2.86
CA ARG A 32 -0.17 18.62 2.66
C ARG A 32 -0.52 20.09 2.76
N ILE A 33 -1.25 20.62 1.78
CA ILE A 33 -1.70 22.03 1.82
C ILE A 33 -2.62 22.29 3.01
N ILE A 34 -2.41 23.43 3.67
CA ILE A 34 -3.23 23.86 4.81
C ILE A 34 -4.50 24.58 4.30
N SER A 35 -4.35 25.39 3.24
CA SER A 35 -5.47 26.16 2.70
C SER A 35 -6.43 25.27 1.91
N LYS A 36 -7.70 25.69 1.84
CA LYS A 36 -8.73 25.02 1.03
C LYS A 36 -8.73 25.46 -0.44
N GLU A 37 -7.72 26.20 -0.89
CA GLU A 37 -7.62 26.64 -2.28
C GLU A 37 -7.48 25.44 -3.22
N SER A 38 -8.45 25.27 -4.10
CA SER A 38 -8.66 24.07 -4.89
C SER A 38 -7.71 23.89 -6.08
N TYR A 39 -6.95 24.91 -6.45
CA TYR A 39 -6.05 24.87 -7.62
C TYR A 39 -4.68 24.27 -7.33
N LEU A 40 -4.31 24.09 -6.07
CA LEU A 40 -3.05 23.48 -5.67
C LEU A 40 -3.22 22.00 -5.34
N ALA A 41 -2.22 21.19 -5.69
CA ALA A 41 -2.21 19.76 -5.33
C ALA A 41 -2.31 19.57 -3.81
N LYS A 42 -3.27 18.75 -3.35
CA LYS A 42 -3.51 18.47 -1.91
C LYS A 42 -2.23 17.95 -1.24
N TYR A 43 -1.52 17.05 -1.90
CA TYR A 43 -0.23 16.49 -1.45
C TYR A 43 0.86 16.68 -2.51
N ILE A 44 2.07 16.98 -2.07
CA ILE A 44 3.28 16.96 -2.89
C ILE A 44 4.40 16.28 -2.12
N ASN A 45 5.32 15.66 -2.83
CA ASN A 45 6.54 15.08 -2.26
C ASN A 45 7.79 15.78 -2.77
N SER A 46 8.90 15.63 -2.07
CA SER A 46 10.21 16.00 -2.57
C SER A 46 10.47 15.39 -3.95
N PRO A 47 11.24 16.04 -4.83
CA PRO A 47 11.78 15.40 -6.02
C PRO A 47 12.62 14.19 -5.65
N GLU A 48 12.77 13.24 -6.55
CA GLU A 48 13.70 12.13 -6.36
C GLU A 48 15.15 12.61 -6.37
N THR A 49 15.97 11.98 -5.54
CA THR A 49 17.40 12.28 -5.39
C THR A 49 18.20 10.97 -5.34
N LYS A 50 19.52 11.07 -5.15
CA LYS A 50 20.39 9.90 -4.92
C LYS A 50 19.96 9.10 -3.67
N PHE A 51 19.42 9.78 -2.67
CA PHE A 51 19.03 9.20 -1.37
C PHE A 51 17.53 8.87 -1.29
N PHE A 52 16.71 9.45 -2.16
CA PHE A 52 15.27 9.30 -2.14
C PHE A 52 14.74 8.89 -3.50
N LYS A 53 14.21 7.67 -3.58
CA LYS A 53 13.43 7.13 -4.70
C LYS A 53 12.10 6.67 -4.14
N LYS A 54 10.98 7.19 -4.64
CA LYS A 54 9.63 6.87 -4.14
C LYS A 54 9.35 5.38 -4.17
N GLY A 55 9.72 4.70 -5.27
CA GLY A 55 9.53 3.26 -5.43
C GLY A 55 10.44 2.38 -4.56
N ASN A 56 11.43 2.95 -3.86
CA ASN A 56 12.33 2.22 -2.97
C ASN A 56 12.09 2.54 -1.49
N ASN A 57 11.19 3.46 -1.20
CA ASN A 57 10.95 3.93 0.16
C ASN A 57 9.47 3.82 0.51
N LEU A 58 9.19 3.59 1.79
CA LEU A 58 7.86 3.60 2.38
C LEU A 58 7.86 4.57 3.56
N TYR A 59 6.81 5.36 3.68
CA TYR A 59 6.63 6.24 4.84
C TYR A 59 6.45 5.41 6.11
N ASN A 60 7.09 5.82 7.20
CA ASN A 60 7.04 5.21 8.52
C ASN A 60 7.72 3.84 8.66
N LEU A 61 8.41 3.33 7.65
CA LEU A 61 9.03 2.00 7.73
C LEU A 61 10.15 1.95 8.78
N ASP A 62 10.86 3.06 9.02
CA ASP A 62 11.87 3.18 10.09
C ASP A 62 11.32 2.89 11.49
N LYS A 63 10.02 3.15 11.71
CA LYS A 63 9.32 2.85 12.96
C LYS A 63 8.62 1.50 12.90
N ALA A 64 7.83 1.24 11.86
CA ALA A 64 7.03 0.02 11.73
C ALA A 64 7.88 -1.26 11.87
N ARG A 65 9.09 -1.29 11.28
CA ARG A 65 10.00 -2.44 11.37
C ARG A 65 10.41 -2.81 12.80
N LYS A 66 10.30 -1.90 13.77
CA LYS A 66 10.62 -2.19 15.18
C LYS A 66 9.59 -3.12 15.83
N PHE A 67 8.43 -3.24 15.22
CA PHE A 67 7.33 -4.09 15.69
C PHE A 67 7.30 -5.46 15.01
N SER A 68 8.22 -5.75 14.08
CA SER A 68 8.28 -7.03 13.35
C SER A 68 8.49 -8.26 14.24
N ASN A 69 9.07 -8.10 15.42
CA ASN A 69 9.21 -9.19 16.39
C ASN A 69 7.92 -9.51 17.17
N SER A 70 6.93 -8.62 17.14
CA SER A 70 5.66 -8.74 17.87
C SER A 70 4.44 -8.83 16.95
N HIS A 71 4.63 -8.60 15.67
CA HIS A 71 3.58 -8.64 14.64
C HIS A 71 4.10 -9.33 13.39
N ASP A 72 3.39 -10.32 12.90
CA ASP A 72 3.69 -11.01 11.64
C ASP A 72 3.29 -10.16 10.43
N GLU A 73 2.26 -9.31 10.59
CA GLU A 73 1.68 -8.47 9.55
C GLU A 73 2.17 -7.02 9.60
N VAL A 74 2.19 -6.39 8.43
CA VAL A 74 2.32 -4.94 8.26
C VAL A 74 1.17 -4.41 7.41
N PHE A 75 0.53 -3.34 7.88
CA PHE A 75 -0.53 -2.65 7.13
C PHE A 75 0.09 -1.64 6.17
N LEU A 76 -0.11 -1.86 4.87
CA LEU A 76 0.25 -0.92 3.82
C LEU A 76 -0.99 -0.10 3.43
N VAL A 77 -0.96 1.19 3.71
CA VAL A 77 -2.06 2.14 3.46
C VAL A 77 -1.70 3.15 2.36
N GLU A 78 -2.67 3.96 1.93
CA GLU A 78 -2.47 4.88 0.82
C GLU A 78 -1.66 6.12 1.19
N GLY A 79 -1.88 6.68 2.39
CA GLY A 79 -1.39 8.00 2.70
C GLY A 79 -0.79 8.23 4.08
N TYR A 80 -0.22 9.42 4.24
CA TYR A 80 0.37 9.87 5.50
C TYR A 80 -0.63 9.91 6.65
N MET A 81 -1.88 10.32 6.35
CA MET A 81 -2.91 10.49 7.39
C MET A 81 -3.35 9.15 7.94
N ASP A 82 -3.48 8.13 7.10
CA ASP A 82 -3.83 6.77 7.52
C ASP A 82 -2.80 6.21 8.49
N VAL A 83 -1.50 6.37 8.15
CA VAL A 83 -0.42 5.97 9.06
C VAL A 83 -0.48 6.73 10.38
N ILE A 84 -0.78 8.03 10.36
CA ILE A 84 -0.86 8.83 11.58
C ILE A 84 -2.07 8.40 12.41
N GLY A 85 -3.23 8.17 11.79
CA GLY A 85 -4.44 7.69 12.46
C GLY A 85 -4.24 6.33 13.11
N LEU A 86 -3.67 5.39 12.37
CA LEU A 86 -3.34 4.05 12.87
C LEU A 86 -2.35 4.12 14.05
N ASN A 87 -1.24 4.87 13.92
CA ASN A 87 -0.25 5.03 14.98
C ASN A 87 -0.84 5.69 16.25
N LYS A 88 -1.66 6.73 16.09
CA LYS A 88 -2.38 7.39 17.20
C LYS A 88 -3.21 6.39 18.00
N ASN A 89 -3.79 5.41 17.31
CA ASN A 89 -4.60 4.35 17.89
C ASN A 89 -3.80 3.08 18.21
N LYS A 90 -2.45 3.16 18.27
CA LYS A 90 -1.56 2.06 18.67
C LYS A 90 -1.52 0.87 17.68
N VAL A 91 -1.87 1.10 16.42
CA VAL A 91 -1.58 0.19 15.30
C VAL A 91 -0.30 0.72 14.64
N GLU A 92 0.86 0.25 15.12
CA GLU A 92 2.16 0.88 14.84
C GLU A 92 2.93 0.16 13.72
N ASN A 93 2.54 -1.07 13.38
CA ASN A 93 3.02 -1.86 12.26
C ASN A 93 2.37 -1.43 10.92
N CYS A 94 2.41 -0.14 10.61
CA CYS A 94 1.81 0.41 9.41
C CYS A 94 2.76 1.33 8.63
N VAL A 95 2.65 1.29 7.30
CA VAL A 95 3.46 2.05 6.35
C VAL A 95 2.58 2.61 5.23
N ALA A 96 3.06 3.63 4.51
CA ALA A 96 2.36 4.11 3.34
C ALA A 96 3.26 4.24 2.12
N ASN A 97 2.65 4.13 0.94
CA ASN A 97 3.25 4.50 -0.34
C ASN A 97 3.44 6.01 -0.44
N LEU A 98 4.36 6.42 -1.30
CA LEU A 98 4.76 7.82 -1.49
C LEU A 98 4.19 8.43 -2.78
N GLY A 99 2.92 8.10 -3.09
CA GLY A 99 2.25 8.57 -4.31
C GLY A 99 2.71 7.84 -5.57
N THR A 100 3.06 6.57 -5.43
CA THR A 100 3.38 5.63 -6.53
C THR A 100 2.64 4.31 -6.30
N SER A 101 2.47 3.53 -7.35
CA SER A 101 2.03 2.13 -7.19
C SER A 101 3.04 1.34 -6.37
N LEU A 102 2.56 0.31 -5.67
CA LEU A 102 3.41 -0.64 -4.95
C LEU A 102 4.39 -1.31 -5.91
N THR A 103 5.68 -1.28 -5.55
CA THR A 103 6.76 -1.82 -6.37
C THR A 103 7.32 -3.13 -5.82
N ASP A 104 7.94 -3.94 -6.69
CA ASP A 104 8.64 -5.17 -6.31
C ASP A 104 9.68 -4.90 -5.21
N ARG A 105 10.38 -3.78 -5.31
CA ARG A 105 11.39 -3.38 -4.33
C ARG A 105 10.78 -3.13 -2.96
N GLN A 106 9.64 -2.46 -2.89
CA GLN A 106 8.93 -2.21 -1.64
C GLN A 106 8.44 -3.51 -1.00
N ILE A 107 7.87 -4.43 -1.80
CA ILE A 107 7.47 -5.77 -1.33
C ILE A 107 8.67 -6.53 -0.78
N SER A 108 9.77 -6.57 -1.54
CA SER A 108 11.01 -7.23 -1.11
C SER A 108 11.56 -6.65 0.20
N ILE A 109 11.45 -5.34 0.42
CA ILE A 109 11.87 -4.71 1.67
C ILE A 109 10.93 -5.10 2.82
N LEU A 110 9.61 -5.09 2.63
CA LEU A 110 8.65 -5.47 3.66
C LEU A 110 8.81 -6.94 4.07
N ASN A 111 9.03 -7.84 3.10
CA ASN A 111 9.25 -9.26 3.33
C ASN A 111 10.51 -9.58 4.17
N GLN A 112 11.45 -8.64 4.31
CA GLN A 112 12.59 -8.79 5.21
C GLN A 112 12.21 -8.69 6.69
N PHE A 113 11.08 -8.04 6.98
CA PHE A 113 10.65 -7.73 8.35
C PHE A 113 9.36 -8.43 8.75
N PHE A 114 8.45 -8.69 7.80
CA PHE A 114 7.12 -9.20 8.07
C PHE A 114 6.81 -10.44 7.23
N ASN A 115 5.93 -11.29 7.73
CA ASN A 115 5.46 -12.48 7.04
C ASN A 115 4.19 -12.21 6.23
N GLU A 116 3.41 -11.20 6.62
CA GLU A 116 2.22 -10.80 5.88
C GLU A 116 2.22 -9.29 5.56
N ILE A 117 1.97 -8.95 4.30
CA ILE A 117 1.69 -7.57 3.85
C ILE A 117 0.19 -7.45 3.65
N VAL A 118 -0.47 -6.62 4.45
CA VAL A 118 -1.90 -6.35 4.37
C VAL A 118 -2.11 -5.01 3.67
N ILE A 119 -2.61 -5.05 2.46
CA ILE A 119 -2.85 -3.85 1.66
C ILE A 119 -4.25 -3.34 1.96
N CYS A 120 -4.34 -2.18 2.63
CA CYS A 120 -5.59 -1.50 2.97
C CYS A 120 -5.83 -0.37 1.99
N PHE A 121 -6.86 -0.50 1.17
CA PHE A 121 -7.32 0.53 0.25
C PHE A 121 -8.65 1.13 0.71
N ASP A 122 -8.92 2.34 0.23
CA ASP A 122 -10.24 2.96 0.37
C ASP A 122 -11.29 2.08 -0.30
N SER A 123 -12.49 2.04 0.25
CA SER A 123 -13.58 1.16 -0.21
C SER A 123 -14.28 1.63 -1.48
N ASP A 124 -13.79 2.69 -2.12
CA ASP A 124 -14.36 3.23 -3.35
C ASP A 124 -13.92 2.47 -4.62
N ALA A 125 -14.54 2.78 -5.75
CA ALA A 125 -14.19 2.17 -7.03
C ALA A 125 -12.75 2.45 -7.49
N SER A 126 -12.15 3.56 -7.03
CA SER A 126 -10.75 3.91 -7.32
C SER A 126 -9.80 3.02 -6.53
N GLY A 127 -10.05 2.86 -5.22
CA GLY A 127 -9.31 1.98 -4.34
C GLY A 127 -9.38 0.51 -4.78
N TYR A 128 -10.57 0.04 -5.19
CA TYR A 128 -10.71 -1.32 -5.73
C TYR A 128 -9.85 -1.53 -7.01
N LYS A 129 -9.86 -0.56 -7.95
CA LYS A 129 -9.00 -0.64 -9.15
C LYS A 129 -7.51 -0.57 -8.79
N ALA A 130 -7.14 0.21 -7.79
CA ALA A 130 -5.78 0.27 -7.29
C ALA A 130 -5.36 -1.07 -6.65
N ALA A 131 -6.28 -1.71 -5.89
CA ALA A 131 -6.08 -3.03 -5.29
C ALA A 131 -5.83 -4.11 -6.36
N VAL A 132 -6.63 -4.14 -7.43
CA VAL A 132 -6.42 -5.10 -8.54
C VAL A 132 -5.05 -4.94 -9.16
N ARG A 133 -4.63 -3.69 -9.48
CA ARG A 133 -3.30 -3.43 -10.03
C ARG A 133 -2.18 -3.83 -9.05
N ALA A 134 -2.37 -3.53 -7.77
CA ALA A 134 -1.42 -3.93 -6.74
C ALA A 134 -1.32 -5.45 -6.65
N ALA A 135 -2.44 -6.18 -6.72
CA ALA A 135 -2.46 -7.64 -6.71
C ALA A 135 -1.75 -8.23 -7.95
N GLU A 136 -2.08 -7.76 -9.16
CA GLU A 136 -1.40 -8.21 -10.39
C GLU A 136 0.11 -7.96 -10.37
N ASN A 137 0.54 -6.84 -9.79
CA ASN A 137 1.96 -6.50 -9.68
C ASN A 137 2.67 -7.29 -8.57
N SER A 138 1.96 -7.61 -7.50
CA SER A 138 2.55 -8.20 -6.29
C SER A 138 2.59 -9.72 -6.32
N ILE A 139 1.67 -10.37 -7.05
CA ILE A 139 1.58 -11.84 -7.07
C ILE A 139 2.87 -12.52 -7.53
N LYS A 140 3.62 -11.87 -8.41
CA LYS A 140 4.92 -12.36 -8.89
C LYS A 140 6.00 -12.42 -7.80
N GLU A 141 5.82 -11.68 -6.70
CA GLU A 141 6.76 -11.60 -5.57
C GLU A 141 6.37 -12.55 -4.42
N LEU A 142 5.36 -13.39 -4.60
CA LEU A 142 4.99 -14.39 -3.60
C LEU A 142 6.17 -15.33 -3.34
N GLN A 143 6.37 -15.65 -2.07
CA GLN A 143 7.41 -16.55 -1.60
C GLN A 143 6.79 -17.52 -0.58
N PRO A 144 7.36 -18.71 -0.39
CA PRO A 144 6.97 -19.58 0.73
C PRO A 144 7.03 -18.81 2.06
N GLU A 145 6.07 -19.06 2.94
CA GLU A 145 5.95 -18.40 4.25
C GLU A 145 5.66 -16.89 4.22
N LYS A 146 5.50 -16.28 3.04
CA LYS A 146 5.13 -14.88 2.87
C LYS A 146 3.73 -14.75 2.28
N GLN A 147 2.92 -13.88 2.84
CA GLN A 147 1.54 -13.67 2.42
C GLN A 147 1.30 -12.21 2.03
N ILE A 148 0.47 -12.02 1.02
CA ILE A 148 -0.08 -10.71 0.67
C ILE A 148 -1.60 -10.84 0.76
N SER A 149 -2.20 -9.95 1.53
CA SER A 149 -3.65 -9.90 1.75
C SER A 149 -4.18 -8.50 1.48
N PHE A 150 -5.46 -8.43 1.21
CA PHE A 150 -6.20 -7.18 0.97
C PHE A 150 -7.25 -7.01 2.06
N LEU A 151 -7.40 -5.78 2.53
CA LEU A 151 -8.43 -5.38 3.45
C LEU A 151 -9.20 -4.20 2.86
N PHE A 152 -10.49 -4.38 2.63
CA PHE A 152 -11.41 -3.31 2.25
C PHE A 152 -12.24 -2.93 3.47
N LEU A 153 -12.19 -1.65 3.82
CA LEU A 153 -12.99 -1.12 4.91
C LEU A 153 -14.45 -0.91 4.49
N PRO A 154 -15.39 -0.70 5.41
CA PRO A 154 -16.77 -0.37 5.05
C PRO A 154 -16.86 0.88 4.17
N GLU A 155 -17.93 0.96 3.36
CA GLU A 155 -18.14 2.05 2.42
C GLU A 155 -18.04 3.43 3.11
N GLY A 156 -17.24 4.32 2.50
CA GLY A 156 -17.00 5.68 2.99
C GLY A 156 -15.97 5.79 4.13
N GLU A 157 -15.36 4.68 4.56
CA GLU A 157 -14.30 4.70 5.56
C GLU A 157 -12.92 4.49 4.91
N ASP A 158 -11.93 5.23 5.42
CA ASP A 158 -10.50 5.00 5.22
C ASP A 158 -9.86 4.50 6.54
N PRO A 159 -8.60 4.05 6.54
CA PRO A 159 -7.95 3.56 7.75
C PRO A 159 -7.92 4.57 8.90
N ASP A 160 -7.73 5.86 8.62
CA ASP A 160 -7.73 6.94 9.61
C ASP A 160 -9.12 7.09 10.24
N SER A 161 -10.17 7.24 9.42
CA SER A 161 -11.55 7.43 9.90
C SER A 161 -12.05 6.21 10.68
N TYR A 162 -11.82 5.01 10.15
CA TYR A 162 -12.29 3.77 10.77
C TYR A 162 -11.66 3.54 12.13
N VAL A 163 -10.33 3.68 12.26
CA VAL A 163 -9.64 3.43 13.53
C VAL A 163 -9.94 4.51 14.56
N ASN A 164 -10.08 5.77 14.14
CA ASN A 164 -10.47 6.85 15.07
C ASN A 164 -11.87 6.67 15.64
N LYS A 165 -12.81 6.13 14.85
CA LYS A 165 -14.20 5.88 15.27
C LYS A 165 -14.35 4.63 16.12
N ASN A 166 -13.61 3.58 15.80
CA ASN A 166 -13.84 2.24 16.34
C ASN A 166 -12.75 1.78 17.33
N GLY A 167 -11.56 2.35 17.28
CA GLY A 167 -10.39 1.95 18.07
C GLY A 167 -9.64 0.74 17.52
N LYS A 168 -8.49 0.45 18.14
CA LYS A 168 -7.57 -0.62 17.73
C LYS A 168 -8.23 -1.99 17.67
N ASP A 169 -8.89 -2.39 18.75
CA ASP A 169 -9.40 -3.76 18.88
C ASP A 169 -10.45 -4.09 17.83
N LYS A 170 -11.34 -3.14 17.53
CA LYS A 170 -12.32 -3.32 16.46
C LYS A 170 -11.68 -3.34 15.08
N PHE A 171 -10.64 -2.52 14.86
CA PHE A 171 -9.89 -2.55 13.61
C PHE A 171 -9.21 -3.91 13.39
N LEU A 172 -8.52 -4.45 14.39
CA LEU A 172 -7.88 -5.75 14.31
C LEU A 172 -8.89 -6.91 14.19
N ASN A 173 -10.01 -6.84 14.89
CA ASN A 173 -11.09 -7.82 14.74
C ASN A 173 -11.67 -7.80 13.32
N TYR A 174 -11.91 -6.59 12.77
CA TYR A 174 -12.39 -6.43 11.40
C TYR A 174 -11.38 -6.99 10.39
N PHE A 175 -10.11 -6.70 10.56
CA PHE A 175 -9.02 -7.25 9.76
C PHE A 175 -9.03 -8.78 9.76
N ASN A 176 -9.05 -9.40 10.93
CA ASN A 176 -9.04 -10.86 11.05
C ASN A 176 -10.24 -11.55 10.38
N GLN A 177 -11.38 -10.87 10.33
CA GLN A 177 -12.61 -11.43 9.75
C GLN A 177 -12.78 -11.16 8.26
N ASN A 178 -12.16 -10.11 7.72
CA ASN A 178 -12.47 -9.60 6.37
C ASN A 178 -11.27 -9.54 5.43
N LYS A 179 -10.07 -9.88 5.88
CA LYS A 179 -8.91 -9.92 4.96
C LYS A 179 -9.09 -11.02 3.91
N ILE A 180 -8.69 -10.73 2.70
CA ILE A 180 -8.75 -11.64 1.55
C ILE A 180 -7.32 -11.84 1.04
N VAL A 181 -6.88 -13.09 0.93
CA VAL A 181 -5.55 -13.40 0.38
C VAL A 181 -5.48 -13.12 -1.12
N ILE A 182 -4.30 -12.76 -1.60
CA ILE A 182 -4.10 -12.26 -2.97
C ILE A 182 -4.63 -13.19 -4.06
N HIS A 183 -4.45 -14.50 -3.94
CA HIS A 183 -4.91 -15.46 -4.96
C HIS A 183 -6.44 -15.56 -4.98
N GLU A 184 -7.09 -15.54 -3.82
CA GLU A 184 -8.55 -15.52 -3.70
C GLU A 184 -9.12 -14.20 -4.24
N PHE A 185 -8.50 -13.07 -3.91
CA PHE A 185 -8.90 -11.76 -4.41
C PHE A 185 -8.87 -11.70 -5.94
N LEU A 186 -7.76 -12.10 -6.56
CA LEU A 186 -7.63 -12.12 -8.02
C LEU A 186 -8.57 -13.10 -8.68
N PHE A 187 -8.72 -14.31 -8.12
CA PHE A 187 -9.66 -15.30 -8.64
C PHE A 187 -11.09 -14.74 -8.63
N ASN A 188 -11.55 -14.19 -7.51
CA ASN A 188 -12.89 -13.63 -7.39
C ASN A 188 -13.09 -12.44 -8.34
N HIS A 189 -12.07 -11.55 -8.46
CA HIS A 189 -12.13 -10.43 -9.40
C HIS A 189 -12.40 -10.88 -10.84
N TYR A 190 -11.64 -11.84 -11.35
CA TYR A 190 -11.79 -12.30 -12.74
C TYR A 190 -13.00 -13.22 -12.92
N LYS A 191 -13.31 -14.06 -11.94
CA LYS A 191 -14.52 -14.89 -11.98
C LYS A 191 -15.79 -14.07 -12.10
N ASN A 192 -15.88 -12.95 -11.40
CA ASN A 192 -17.04 -12.06 -11.46
C ASN A 192 -17.21 -11.35 -12.83
N GLN A 193 -16.19 -11.35 -13.67
CA GLN A 193 -16.27 -10.85 -15.05
C GLN A 193 -16.74 -11.92 -16.04
N SER A 194 -16.75 -13.19 -15.63
CA SER A 194 -17.22 -14.30 -16.45
C SER A 194 -18.74 -14.46 -16.33
N ASN A 195 -19.41 -14.61 -17.46
CA ASN A 195 -20.85 -14.91 -17.51
C ASN A 195 -21.16 -16.42 -17.44
N GLY A 196 -20.14 -17.27 -17.24
CA GLY A 196 -20.30 -18.72 -17.15
C GLY A 196 -20.43 -19.46 -18.48
N SER A 197 -20.41 -18.77 -19.62
CA SER A 197 -20.39 -19.44 -20.93
C SER A 197 -19.06 -20.17 -21.16
N PRO A 198 -19.01 -21.24 -21.97
CA PRO A 198 -17.77 -21.96 -22.25
C PRO A 198 -16.63 -21.04 -22.75
N SER A 199 -16.94 -20.05 -23.59
CA SER A 199 -15.98 -19.07 -24.09
C SER A 199 -15.43 -18.20 -22.96
N SER A 200 -16.29 -17.65 -22.08
CA SER A 200 -15.85 -16.79 -20.99
C SER A 200 -15.09 -17.55 -19.91
N LEU A 201 -15.40 -18.83 -19.71
CA LEU A 201 -14.61 -19.69 -18.81
C LEU A 201 -13.23 -19.98 -19.38
N ALA A 202 -13.12 -20.21 -20.71
CA ALA A 202 -11.83 -20.37 -21.37
C ALA A 202 -10.97 -19.08 -21.28
N GLU A 203 -11.58 -17.90 -21.41
CA GLU A 203 -10.89 -16.62 -21.21
C GLU A 203 -10.42 -16.43 -19.77
N LEU A 204 -11.26 -16.76 -18.79
CA LEU A 204 -10.91 -16.75 -17.36
C LEU A 204 -9.69 -17.65 -17.09
N GLU A 205 -9.74 -18.89 -17.56
CA GLU A 205 -8.62 -19.84 -17.41
C GLU A 205 -7.34 -19.30 -18.03
N LYS A 206 -7.41 -18.77 -19.27
CA LYS A 206 -6.28 -18.15 -19.95
C LYS A 206 -5.68 -17.01 -19.14
N LYS A 207 -6.52 -16.12 -18.59
CA LYS A 207 -6.07 -14.99 -17.76
C LYS A 207 -5.39 -15.47 -16.48
N LEU A 208 -5.99 -16.40 -15.75
CA LEU A 208 -5.42 -16.94 -14.51
C LEU A 208 -4.10 -17.66 -14.77
N ARG A 209 -4.01 -18.49 -15.82
CA ARG A 209 -2.73 -19.12 -16.22
C ARG A 209 -1.67 -18.10 -16.61
N SER A 210 -2.05 -16.99 -17.25
CA SER A 210 -1.12 -15.91 -17.59
C SER A 210 -0.54 -15.24 -16.32
N ILE A 211 -1.40 -14.98 -15.34
CA ILE A 211 -0.98 -14.38 -14.05
C ILE A 211 -0.07 -15.35 -13.28
N THR A 212 -0.49 -16.62 -13.14
CA THR A 212 0.29 -17.62 -12.42
C THR A 212 1.69 -17.78 -13.00
N LYS A 213 1.86 -17.71 -14.32
CA LYS A 213 3.17 -17.78 -14.99
C LYS A 213 4.10 -16.62 -14.62
N THR A 214 3.61 -15.53 -14.07
CA THR A 214 4.45 -14.41 -13.64
C THR A 214 5.09 -14.62 -12.27
N ILE A 215 4.61 -15.60 -11.50
CA ILE A 215 5.12 -15.92 -10.16
C ILE A 215 6.57 -16.43 -10.31
N LYS A 216 7.49 -15.79 -9.60
CA LYS A 216 8.93 -16.09 -9.71
C LYS A 216 9.32 -17.36 -8.98
N ASP A 217 8.68 -17.64 -7.85
CA ASP A 217 8.93 -18.86 -7.08
C ASP A 217 8.25 -20.06 -7.75
N GLN A 218 9.06 -21.04 -8.15
CA GLN A 218 8.59 -22.24 -8.89
C GLN A 218 7.71 -23.14 -8.04
N LEU A 219 7.93 -23.17 -6.72
CA LEU A 219 7.11 -23.99 -5.81
C LEU A 219 5.73 -23.40 -5.67
N ILE A 220 5.64 -22.08 -5.40
CA ILE A 220 4.36 -21.37 -5.35
C ILE A 220 3.62 -21.44 -6.70
N GLN A 221 4.35 -21.26 -7.81
CA GLN A 221 3.75 -21.32 -9.16
C GLN A 221 3.06 -22.66 -9.46
N LYS A 222 3.56 -23.75 -8.87
CA LYS A 222 3.04 -25.11 -9.11
C LYS A 222 1.70 -25.36 -8.41
N TYR A 223 1.47 -24.77 -7.25
CA TYR A 223 0.26 -24.93 -6.43
C TYR A 223 -0.67 -23.73 -6.53
#